data_8132b3afcbd33d7e0f733680918537ed
#
_entry.id   8132b3afcbd33d7e0f733680918537ed
#
_cell.length_a   1.000
_cell.length_b   1.000
_cell.length_c   1.000
_cell.angle_alpha   90.00
_cell.angle_beta   90.00
_cell.angle_gamma   90.00
#
_symmetry.space_group_name_H-M   'P 1'
#
loop_
_entity.id
_entity.type
_entity.pdbx_description
1 polymer ?
#
loop_
_entity_poly.entity_id
_entity_poly.type
_entity_poly.pdbx_seq_one_letter_code
_entity_poly.pdbx_strand_id
1 'polypeptide(L)'
;LNILVVGGGAREHTICDAVCRSKNAYLYSVMHNMNPGIQRLSKEVLLEKDTNVKSIVEFAKKKKIDLVVVGPEAPLEVGVVNELEKNGIHASSPTREAARIETDKEWMRNLLKKHKVCGQLKYESFTDAKKAKKFIEDFNGEVAIKPIGLTGGKGVRVSGDHFRGIKEAVAYVEEVISEKIGGSAKVLIEEKAV
;
A
#
# COMPACT_ATOMS: atom_id res chain seq x y z
N LEU A 1 -19.89 7.21 19.48
CA LEU A 1 -18.84 6.28 19.05
C LEU A 1 -17.48 6.96 19.07
N ASN A 2 -16.46 6.31 19.62
CA ASN A 2 -15.08 6.74 19.53
C ASN A 2 -14.46 6.08 18.31
N ILE A 3 -14.06 6.88 17.32
CA ILE A 3 -13.51 6.41 16.05
C ILE A 3 -12.05 6.85 15.96
N LEU A 4 -11.16 5.92 15.64
CA LEU A 4 -9.75 6.18 15.40
C LEU A 4 -9.45 6.11 13.92
N VAL A 5 -8.83 7.15 13.36
CA VAL A 5 -8.27 7.13 12.01
C VAL A 5 -6.75 7.05 12.10
N VAL A 6 -6.16 6.06 11.42
CA VAL A 6 -4.72 5.85 11.31
C VAL A 6 -4.24 6.31 9.95
N GLY A 7 -3.29 7.25 9.95
CA GLY A 7 -2.75 7.91 8.77
C GLY A 7 -2.97 9.43 8.79
N GLY A 8 -2.15 10.17 8.06
CA GLY A 8 -2.12 11.63 8.09
C GLY A 8 -2.20 12.32 6.72
N GLY A 9 -2.51 11.57 5.65
CA GLY A 9 -2.59 12.09 4.30
C GLY A 9 -3.91 12.78 3.95
N ALA A 10 -4.05 13.16 2.70
CA ALA A 10 -5.27 13.83 2.19
C ALA A 10 -6.48 12.89 2.21
N ARG A 11 -6.28 11.60 1.91
CA ARG A 11 -7.32 10.56 2.00
C ARG A 11 -7.85 10.44 3.43
N GLU A 12 -6.97 10.33 4.41
CA GLU A 12 -7.33 10.24 5.81
C GLU A 12 -7.99 11.53 6.31
N HIS A 13 -7.56 12.71 5.83
CA HIS A 13 -8.24 13.97 6.14
C HIS A 13 -9.70 13.96 5.68
N THR A 14 -9.96 13.49 4.46
CA THR A 14 -11.33 13.36 3.94
C THR A 14 -12.18 12.38 4.75
N ILE A 15 -11.59 11.26 5.20
CA ILE A 15 -12.24 10.29 6.09
C ILE A 15 -12.57 10.94 7.43
N CYS A 16 -11.63 11.69 8.02
CA CYS A 16 -11.84 12.41 9.27
C CYS A 16 -12.99 13.43 9.16
N ASP A 17 -13.03 14.21 8.06
CA ASP A 17 -14.12 15.15 7.79
C ASP A 17 -15.47 14.42 7.68
N ALA A 18 -15.52 13.28 7.00
CA ALA A 18 -16.73 12.46 6.90
C ALA A 18 -17.20 11.93 8.26
N VAL A 19 -16.30 11.47 9.12
CA VAL A 19 -16.60 11.02 10.49
C VAL A 19 -17.21 12.18 11.30
N CYS A 20 -16.63 13.37 11.20
CA CYS A 20 -17.09 14.55 11.97
C CYS A 20 -18.47 15.09 11.54
N ARG A 21 -19.00 14.68 10.39
CA ARG A 21 -20.38 14.98 10.01
C ARG A 21 -21.40 14.19 10.85
N SER A 22 -20.98 13.13 11.52
CA SER A 22 -21.85 12.38 12.43
C SER A 22 -21.90 13.04 13.81
N LYS A 23 -23.10 13.40 14.27
CA LYS A 23 -23.32 14.04 15.58
C LYS A 23 -22.92 13.15 16.77
N ASN A 24 -22.81 11.85 16.59
CA ASN A 24 -22.55 10.86 17.64
C ASN A 24 -21.16 10.23 17.55
N ALA A 25 -20.25 10.82 16.77
CA ALA A 25 -18.89 10.33 16.62
C ALA A 25 -17.87 11.29 17.25
N TYR A 26 -16.90 10.73 17.96
CA TYR A 26 -15.73 11.44 18.46
C TYR A 26 -14.51 10.91 17.73
N LEU A 27 -13.82 11.81 17.04
CA LEU A 27 -12.66 11.46 16.24
C LEU A 27 -11.38 11.48 17.09
N TYR A 28 -10.58 10.43 16.94
CA TYR A 28 -9.19 10.31 17.39
C TYR A 28 -8.32 10.01 16.18
N SER A 29 -7.05 10.38 16.20
CA SER A 29 -6.16 10.15 15.07
C SER A 29 -4.77 9.72 15.51
N VAL A 30 -4.15 8.82 14.72
CA VAL A 30 -2.72 8.51 14.78
C VAL A 30 -2.11 8.90 13.45
N MET A 31 -1.04 9.70 13.48
CA MET A 31 -0.36 10.13 12.25
C MET A 31 1.13 10.32 12.49
N HIS A 32 1.94 10.00 11.47
CA HIS A 32 3.39 10.17 11.56
C HIS A 32 3.81 11.63 11.52
N ASN A 33 3.22 12.40 10.61
CA ASN A 33 3.44 13.84 10.48
C ASN A 33 2.14 14.58 10.79
N MET A 34 2.25 15.71 11.51
CA MET A 34 1.10 16.49 11.88
C MET A 34 0.38 17.06 10.64
N ASN A 35 -0.86 16.62 10.42
CA ASN A 35 -1.77 17.23 9.48
C ASN A 35 -2.69 18.22 10.24
N PRO A 36 -2.55 19.53 10.01
CA PRO A 36 -3.32 20.53 10.78
C PRO A 36 -4.83 20.42 10.58
N GLY A 37 -5.27 19.92 9.42
CA GLY A 37 -6.69 19.68 9.15
C GLY A 37 -7.26 18.58 10.02
N ILE A 38 -6.59 17.41 10.05
CA ILE A 38 -6.97 16.29 10.91
C ILE A 38 -6.88 16.67 12.39
N GLN A 39 -5.85 17.42 12.79
CA GLN A 39 -5.68 17.86 14.17
C GLN A 39 -6.89 18.70 14.65
N ARG A 40 -7.36 19.63 13.82
CA ARG A 40 -8.53 20.47 14.17
C ARG A 40 -9.83 19.68 14.32
N LEU A 41 -9.95 18.58 13.61
CA LEU A 41 -11.13 17.70 13.65
C LEU A 41 -11.07 16.70 14.80
N SER A 42 -9.87 16.36 15.27
CA SER A 42 -9.65 15.28 16.25
C SER A 42 -9.77 15.79 17.69
N LYS A 43 -10.45 15.01 18.52
CA LYS A 43 -10.49 15.23 19.97
C LYS A 43 -9.11 15.07 20.60
N GLU A 44 -8.33 14.13 20.07
CA GLU A 44 -6.95 13.87 20.46
C GLU A 44 -6.18 13.23 19.31
N VAL A 45 -4.90 13.59 19.19
CA VAL A 45 -3.97 13.06 18.19
C VAL A 45 -2.81 12.40 18.89
N LEU A 46 -2.48 11.19 18.49
CA LEU A 46 -1.20 10.54 18.79
C LEU A 46 -0.26 10.78 17.61
N LEU A 47 0.82 11.54 17.83
CA LEU A 47 1.88 11.74 16.85
C LEU A 47 2.88 10.58 16.98
N GLU A 48 2.74 9.58 16.14
CA GLU A 48 3.51 8.34 16.15
C GLU A 48 3.56 7.74 14.75
N LYS A 49 4.55 6.88 14.49
CA LYS A 49 4.58 6.10 13.23
C LYS A 49 3.31 5.25 13.12
N ASP A 50 2.64 5.38 11.99
CA ASP A 50 1.43 4.63 11.66
C ASP A 50 1.67 3.12 11.51
N THR A 51 2.94 2.69 11.48
CA THR A 51 3.38 1.29 11.52
C THR A 51 3.75 0.80 12.93
N ASN A 52 3.68 1.65 13.96
CA ASN A 52 3.91 1.23 15.35
C ASN A 52 2.65 0.56 15.93
N VAL A 53 2.50 -0.72 15.61
CA VAL A 53 1.33 -1.54 15.99
C VAL A 53 1.03 -1.45 17.49
N LYS A 54 2.06 -1.57 18.33
CA LYS A 54 1.90 -1.57 19.80
C LYS A 54 1.31 -0.25 20.29
N SER A 55 1.88 0.88 19.89
CA SER A 55 1.42 2.22 20.30
C SER A 55 -0.02 2.49 19.84
N ILE A 56 -0.37 2.05 18.62
CA ILE A 56 -1.73 2.21 18.08
C ILE A 56 -2.75 1.42 18.92
N VAL A 57 -2.45 0.16 19.24
CA VAL A 57 -3.34 -0.69 20.05
C VAL A 57 -3.49 -0.15 21.48
N GLU A 58 -2.39 0.30 22.10
CA GLU A 58 -2.42 0.90 23.44
C GLU A 58 -3.25 2.19 23.45
N PHE A 59 -3.09 3.04 22.45
CA PHE A 59 -3.88 4.25 22.30
C PHE A 59 -5.36 3.95 22.09
N ALA A 60 -5.69 2.99 21.24
CA ALA A 60 -7.06 2.58 20.98
C ALA A 60 -7.75 2.04 22.27
N LYS A 61 -7.06 1.21 23.04
CA LYS A 61 -7.55 0.74 24.35
C LYS A 61 -7.77 1.89 25.34
N LYS A 62 -6.76 2.75 25.50
CA LYS A 62 -6.81 3.91 26.41
C LYS A 62 -7.97 4.83 26.10
N LYS A 63 -8.28 5.04 24.81
CA LYS A 63 -9.37 5.91 24.36
C LYS A 63 -10.71 5.20 24.21
N LYS A 64 -10.78 3.91 24.52
CA LYS A 64 -11.98 3.08 24.37
C LYS A 64 -12.57 3.23 22.98
N ILE A 65 -11.72 3.01 21.97
CA ILE A 65 -12.10 3.11 20.56
C ILE A 65 -13.07 1.99 20.18
N ASP A 66 -14.18 2.35 19.57
CA ASP A 66 -15.21 1.42 19.09
C ASP A 66 -14.89 0.91 17.68
N LEU A 67 -14.30 1.78 16.84
CA LEU A 67 -13.99 1.45 15.45
C LEU A 67 -12.70 2.13 15.00
N VAL A 68 -11.84 1.38 14.30
CA VAL A 68 -10.61 1.90 13.69
C VAL A 68 -10.73 1.90 12.16
N VAL A 69 -10.30 2.99 11.52
CA VAL A 69 -10.12 3.11 10.08
C VAL A 69 -8.65 3.31 9.79
N VAL A 70 -8.04 2.38 9.05
CA VAL A 70 -6.64 2.47 8.62
C VAL A 70 -6.62 2.92 7.17
N GLY A 71 -6.08 4.09 6.88
CA GLY A 71 -6.07 4.66 5.55
C GLY A 71 -4.91 4.17 4.67
N PRO A 72 -3.64 4.23 5.12
CA PRO A 72 -2.49 3.84 4.31
C PRO A 72 -2.26 2.33 4.29
N GLU A 73 -1.49 1.87 3.31
CA GLU A 73 -1.19 0.45 3.09
C GLU A 73 -0.12 -0.08 4.07
N ALA A 74 0.85 0.74 4.46
CA ALA A 74 1.98 0.32 5.30
C ALA A 74 1.54 -0.21 6.69
N PRO A 75 0.60 0.43 7.42
CA PRO A 75 0.05 -0.14 8.64
C PRO A 75 -0.66 -1.49 8.43
N LEU A 76 -1.32 -1.67 7.30
CA LEU A 76 -1.98 -2.94 6.96
C LEU A 76 -0.95 -4.05 6.74
N GLU A 77 0.14 -3.74 6.03
CA GLU A 77 1.23 -4.67 5.76
C GLU A 77 1.91 -5.17 7.05
N VAL A 78 2.09 -4.29 8.04
CA VAL A 78 2.66 -4.70 9.34
C VAL A 78 1.63 -5.32 10.31
N GLY A 79 0.35 -5.41 9.91
CA GLY A 79 -0.69 -6.13 10.64
C GLY A 79 -1.36 -5.34 11.77
N VAL A 80 -1.48 -4.03 11.67
CA VAL A 80 -2.21 -3.20 12.66
C VAL A 80 -3.62 -3.72 12.86
N VAL A 81 -4.37 -4.04 11.81
CA VAL A 81 -5.74 -4.56 11.90
C VAL A 81 -5.78 -5.90 12.63
N ASN A 82 -4.88 -6.82 12.27
CA ASN A 82 -4.81 -8.14 12.92
C ASN A 82 -4.61 -8.00 14.45
N GLU A 83 -3.76 -7.08 14.88
CA GLU A 83 -3.48 -6.90 16.30
C GLU A 83 -4.61 -6.16 17.01
N LEU A 84 -5.30 -5.22 16.37
CA LEU A 84 -6.52 -4.59 16.90
C LEU A 84 -7.61 -5.63 17.12
N GLU A 85 -7.91 -6.47 16.15
CA GLU A 85 -8.94 -7.52 16.24
C GLU A 85 -8.62 -8.55 17.33
N LYS A 86 -7.37 -8.99 17.46
CA LYS A 86 -6.93 -9.85 18.58
C LYS A 86 -7.20 -9.23 19.96
N ASN A 87 -7.23 -7.92 20.03
CA ASN A 87 -7.51 -7.16 21.25
C ASN A 87 -8.99 -6.74 21.37
N GLY A 88 -9.89 -7.29 20.53
CA GLY A 88 -11.32 -7.03 20.56
C GLY A 88 -11.71 -5.64 20.05
N ILE A 89 -10.86 -4.97 19.30
CA ILE A 89 -11.10 -3.64 18.71
C ILE A 89 -11.42 -3.82 17.23
N HIS A 90 -12.61 -3.42 16.82
CA HIS A 90 -13.05 -3.56 15.43
C HIS A 90 -12.34 -2.59 14.49
N ALA A 91 -12.00 -3.07 13.29
CA ALA A 91 -11.47 -2.24 12.23
C ALA A 91 -12.31 -2.41 10.95
N SER A 92 -12.56 -1.31 10.24
CA SER A 92 -13.23 -1.32 8.92
C SER A 92 -12.29 -1.56 7.76
N SER A 93 -10.99 -1.70 8.05
CA SER A 93 -9.93 -1.92 7.05
C SER A 93 -9.53 -3.39 6.98
N PRO A 94 -8.93 -3.86 5.86
CA PRO A 94 -8.59 -5.26 5.68
C PRO A 94 -7.48 -5.72 6.62
N THR A 95 -7.52 -7.01 6.98
CA THR A 95 -6.40 -7.67 7.65
C THR A 95 -5.16 -7.69 6.73
N ARG A 96 -3.99 -7.96 7.30
CA ARG A 96 -2.73 -8.11 6.56
C ARG A 96 -2.84 -9.08 5.39
N GLU A 97 -3.52 -10.21 5.59
CA GLU A 97 -3.70 -11.24 4.57
C GLU A 97 -4.56 -10.74 3.40
N ALA A 98 -5.64 -10.01 3.70
CA ALA A 98 -6.51 -9.43 2.68
C ALA A 98 -5.85 -8.22 1.99
N ALA A 99 -5.07 -7.42 2.73
CA ALA A 99 -4.34 -6.28 2.20
C ALA A 99 -3.26 -6.66 1.16
N ARG A 100 -2.87 -7.93 1.06
CA ARG A 100 -1.95 -8.43 0.04
C ARG A 100 -2.39 -8.13 -1.38
N ILE A 101 -3.67 -7.94 -1.61
CA ILE A 101 -4.17 -7.53 -2.94
C ILE A 101 -3.56 -6.20 -3.41
N GLU A 102 -3.15 -5.35 -2.47
CA GLU A 102 -2.50 -4.06 -2.72
C GLU A 102 -0.99 -4.10 -2.43
N THR A 103 -0.59 -4.74 -1.33
CA THR A 103 0.80 -4.70 -0.85
C THR A 103 1.73 -5.68 -1.57
N ASP A 104 1.19 -6.71 -2.23
CA ASP A 104 1.95 -7.74 -2.95
C ASP A 104 1.44 -7.90 -4.39
N LYS A 105 2.05 -7.16 -5.30
CA LYS A 105 1.64 -7.11 -6.71
C LYS A 105 1.68 -8.48 -7.41
N GLU A 106 2.68 -9.31 -7.09
CA GLU A 106 2.78 -10.65 -7.67
C GLU A 106 1.69 -11.58 -7.13
N TRP A 107 1.47 -11.55 -5.81
CA TRP A 107 0.40 -12.35 -5.21
C TRP A 107 -0.97 -11.95 -5.78
N MET A 108 -1.22 -10.66 -5.92
CA MET A 108 -2.46 -10.14 -6.52
C MET A 108 -2.64 -10.68 -7.94
N ARG A 109 -1.62 -10.59 -8.79
CA ARG A 109 -1.68 -11.12 -10.16
C ARG A 109 -1.93 -12.63 -10.20
N ASN A 110 -1.24 -13.38 -9.34
CA ASN A 110 -1.43 -14.82 -9.22
C ASN A 110 -2.84 -15.18 -8.72
N LEU A 111 -3.39 -14.41 -7.78
CA LEU A 111 -4.75 -14.57 -7.29
C LEU A 111 -5.78 -14.38 -8.41
N LEU A 112 -5.66 -13.28 -9.16
CA LEU A 112 -6.55 -12.99 -10.29
C LEU A 112 -6.47 -14.09 -11.36
N LYS A 113 -5.26 -14.56 -11.68
CA LYS A 113 -5.04 -15.67 -12.63
C LYS A 113 -5.69 -16.96 -12.15
N LYS A 114 -5.50 -17.32 -10.87
CA LYS A 114 -6.10 -18.50 -10.24
C LYS A 114 -7.63 -18.47 -10.35
N HIS A 115 -8.24 -17.32 -10.17
CA HIS A 115 -9.69 -17.16 -10.21
C HIS A 115 -10.23 -16.78 -11.61
N LYS A 116 -9.38 -16.79 -12.64
CA LYS A 116 -9.75 -16.48 -14.03
C LYS A 116 -10.52 -15.16 -14.19
N VAL A 117 -10.10 -14.15 -13.42
CA VAL A 117 -10.69 -12.81 -13.50
C VAL A 117 -10.38 -12.20 -14.87
N CYS A 118 -11.36 -11.61 -15.54
CA CYS A 118 -11.19 -11.00 -16.86
C CYS A 118 -10.33 -9.70 -16.79
N GLY A 119 -9.74 -9.31 -17.93
CA GLY A 119 -9.00 -8.05 -18.06
C GLY A 119 -7.60 -8.07 -17.46
N GLN A 120 -7.01 -9.27 -17.26
CA GLN A 120 -5.65 -9.36 -16.80
C GLN A 120 -4.64 -9.07 -17.91
N LEU A 121 -3.62 -8.32 -17.53
CA LEU A 121 -2.43 -8.11 -18.35
C LEU A 121 -1.53 -9.35 -18.31
N LYS A 122 -0.75 -9.57 -19.37
CA LYS A 122 0.34 -10.54 -19.33
C LYS A 122 1.43 -10.01 -18.39
N TYR A 123 1.92 -10.87 -17.52
CA TYR A 123 2.91 -10.49 -16.52
C TYR A 123 3.83 -11.66 -16.21
N GLU A 124 5.02 -11.33 -15.76
CA GLU A 124 5.96 -12.28 -15.19
C GLU A 124 6.86 -11.60 -14.17
N SER A 125 7.35 -12.37 -13.18
CA SER A 125 8.23 -11.86 -12.13
C SER A 125 9.64 -12.40 -12.31
N PHE A 126 10.64 -11.54 -12.11
CA PHE A 126 12.04 -11.85 -12.36
C PHE A 126 12.92 -11.46 -11.18
N THR A 127 13.93 -12.30 -10.94
CA THR A 127 15.07 -12.05 -10.05
C THR A 127 16.39 -11.94 -10.82
N ASP A 128 16.32 -12.04 -12.15
CA ASP A 128 17.45 -12.02 -13.06
C ASP A 128 17.10 -11.16 -14.29
N ALA A 129 17.87 -10.11 -14.51
CA ALA A 129 17.66 -9.17 -15.61
C ALA A 129 17.83 -9.80 -17.00
N LYS A 130 18.68 -10.83 -17.14
CA LYS A 130 18.85 -11.53 -18.43
C LYS A 130 17.58 -12.30 -18.84
N LYS A 131 16.90 -12.90 -17.86
CA LYS A 131 15.61 -13.56 -18.09
C LYS A 131 14.51 -12.53 -18.38
N ALA A 132 14.49 -11.42 -17.65
CA ALA A 132 13.57 -10.32 -17.85
C ALA A 132 13.70 -9.71 -19.27
N LYS A 133 14.91 -9.61 -19.81
CA LYS A 133 15.17 -9.08 -21.15
C LYS A 133 14.36 -9.78 -22.22
N LYS A 134 14.28 -11.11 -22.21
CA LYS A 134 13.50 -11.87 -23.19
C LYS A 134 12.01 -11.49 -23.13
N PHE A 135 11.45 -11.42 -21.94
CA PHE A 135 10.05 -10.99 -21.77
C PHE A 135 9.83 -9.56 -22.29
N ILE A 136 10.76 -8.63 -22.02
CA ILE A 136 10.69 -7.25 -22.52
C ILE A 136 10.76 -7.21 -24.06
N GLU A 137 11.60 -8.05 -24.67
CA GLU A 137 11.73 -8.18 -26.11
C GLU A 137 10.44 -8.70 -26.78
N ASP A 138 9.76 -9.67 -26.14
CA ASP A 138 8.49 -10.23 -26.64
C ASP A 138 7.36 -9.16 -26.72
N PHE A 139 7.50 -8.05 -25.98
CA PHE A 139 6.60 -6.88 -26.02
C PHE A 139 7.22 -5.66 -26.69
N ASN A 140 8.32 -5.81 -27.44
CA ASN A 140 9.04 -4.70 -28.11
C ASN A 140 9.41 -3.54 -27.16
N GLY A 141 9.61 -3.83 -25.89
CA GLY A 141 9.88 -2.83 -24.85
C GLY A 141 8.64 -2.10 -24.32
N GLU A 142 7.44 -2.40 -24.81
CA GLU A 142 6.19 -1.79 -24.34
C GLU A 142 5.68 -2.50 -23.07
N VAL A 143 6.31 -2.17 -21.95
CA VAL A 143 6.08 -2.81 -20.65
C VAL A 143 5.98 -1.79 -19.51
N ALA A 144 5.36 -2.22 -18.40
CA ALA A 144 5.42 -1.57 -17.12
C ALA A 144 6.27 -2.41 -16.14
N ILE A 145 7.29 -1.80 -15.56
CA ILE A 145 8.24 -2.42 -14.64
C ILE A 145 7.91 -1.96 -13.22
N LYS A 146 7.64 -2.91 -12.33
CA LYS A 146 7.11 -2.65 -10.99
C LYS A 146 7.94 -3.41 -9.94
N PRO A 147 8.67 -2.72 -9.05
CA PRO A 147 9.27 -3.37 -7.89
C PRO A 147 8.20 -4.10 -7.06
N ILE A 148 8.55 -5.27 -6.51
CA ILE A 148 7.69 -5.98 -5.57
C ILE A 148 7.75 -5.26 -4.20
N GLY A 149 6.59 -5.09 -3.58
CA GLY A 149 6.44 -4.36 -2.31
C GLY A 149 6.04 -2.89 -2.48
N LEU A 150 5.92 -2.21 -1.35
CA LEU A 150 5.45 -0.83 -1.30
C LEU A 150 6.59 0.15 -1.64
N THR A 151 6.38 0.99 -2.65
CA THR A 151 7.33 2.03 -3.08
C THR A 151 6.77 3.44 -3.00
N GLY A 152 5.58 3.60 -2.40
CA GLY A 152 4.90 4.90 -2.31
C GLY A 152 4.58 5.54 -3.68
N GLY A 153 4.34 4.72 -4.70
CA GLY A 153 4.04 5.18 -6.06
C GLY A 153 5.27 5.62 -6.88
N LYS A 154 6.49 5.55 -6.33
CA LYS A 154 7.70 6.11 -6.97
C LYS A 154 8.57 5.08 -7.69
N GLY A 155 8.26 3.79 -7.58
CA GLY A 155 9.08 2.72 -8.15
C GLY A 155 8.52 2.09 -9.43
N VAL A 156 7.36 2.51 -9.91
CA VAL A 156 6.79 2.00 -11.16
C VAL A 156 7.31 2.83 -12.34
N ARG A 157 7.89 2.17 -13.34
CA ARG A 157 8.29 2.83 -14.60
C ARG A 157 7.58 2.19 -15.78
N VAL A 158 7.07 3.02 -16.68
CA VAL A 158 6.28 2.62 -17.85
C VAL A 158 6.95 3.11 -19.13
N SER A 159 6.97 2.29 -20.15
CA SER A 159 7.47 2.63 -21.49
C SER A 159 6.79 3.88 -22.04
N GLY A 160 7.58 4.75 -22.65
CA GLY A 160 7.14 6.03 -23.22
C GLY A 160 7.13 7.18 -22.23
N ASP A 161 6.81 6.92 -20.96
CA ASP A 161 6.77 7.95 -19.91
C ASP A 161 8.11 8.04 -19.14
N HIS A 162 8.72 6.90 -18.83
CA HIS A 162 9.88 6.83 -17.93
C HIS A 162 11.14 6.25 -18.58
N PHE A 163 11.00 5.48 -19.65
CA PHE A 163 12.10 4.92 -20.44
C PHE A 163 11.68 4.67 -21.88
N ARG A 164 12.67 4.53 -22.76
CA ARG A 164 12.45 4.23 -24.17
C ARG A 164 13.26 3.03 -24.61
N GLY A 165 12.54 2.04 -25.16
CA GLY A 165 13.12 0.84 -25.72
C GLY A 165 13.70 -0.15 -24.70
N ILE A 166 14.14 -1.28 -25.25
CA ILE A 166 14.54 -2.47 -24.45
C ILE A 166 15.74 -2.20 -23.55
N LYS A 167 16.73 -1.44 -24.06
CA LYS A 167 17.98 -1.18 -23.32
C LYS A 167 17.75 -0.46 -21.98
N GLU A 168 16.95 0.60 -22.01
CA GLU A 168 16.64 1.37 -20.79
C GLU A 168 15.72 0.58 -19.85
N ALA A 169 14.77 -0.19 -20.39
CA ALA A 169 13.94 -1.09 -19.62
C ALA A 169 14.76 -2.12 -18.84
N VAL A 170 15.73 -2.79 -19.52
CA VAL A 170 16.60 -3.78 -18.87
C VAL A 170 17.50 -3.12 -17.82
N ALA A 171 18.05 -1.94 -18.10
CA ALA A 171 18.86 -1.22 -17.11
C ALA A 171 18.08 -0.90 -15.84
N TYR A 172 16.80 -0.52 -15.97
CA TYR A 172 15.96 -0.30 -14.81
C TYR A 172 15.65 -1.61 -14.04
N VAL A 173 15.45 -2.72 -14.72
CA VAL A 173 15.32 -4.03 -14.06
C VAL A 173 16.57 -4.38 -13.25
N GLU A 174 17.77 -4.14 -13.79
CA GLU A 174 19.05 -4.32 -13.10
C GLU A 174 19.14 -3.43 -11.84
N GLU A 175 18.75 -2.17 -11.96
CA GLU A 175 18.68 -1.21 -10.84
C GLU A 175 17.75 -1.74 -9.73
N VAL A 176 16.52 -2.14 -10.08
CA VAL A 176 15.53 -2.67 -9.10
C VAL A 176 16.06 -3.89 -8.35
N ILE A 177 16.69 -4.84 -9.07
CA ILE A 177 17.19 -6.08 -8.49
C ILE A 177 18.41 -5.83 -7.60
N SER A 178 19.38 -5.02 -8.08
CA SER A 178 20.63 -4.75 -7.37
C SER A 178 20.44 -3.89 -6.12
N GLU A 179 19.58 -2.89 -6.19
CA GLU A 179 19.28 -1.97 -5.09
C GLU A 179 18.15 -2.44 -4.18
N LYS A 180 17.50 -3.56 -4.55
CA LYS A 180 16.34 -4.11 -3.82
C LYS A 180 15.23 -3.07 -3.62
N ILE A 181 14.91 -2.32 -4.66
CA ILE A 181 13.87 -1.30 -4.61
C ILE A 181 12.53 -1.96 -4.22
N GLY A 182 11.83 -1.39 -3.25
CA GLY A 182 10.63 -2.01 -2.67
C GLY A 182 10.90 -3.13 -1.65
N GLY A 183 12.17 -3.26 -1.19
CA GLY A 183 12.56 -4.23 -0.16
C GLY A 183 12.84 -5.65 -0.68
N SER A 184 12.84 -5.85 -2.02
CA SER A 184 13.04 -7.17 -2.63
C SER A 184 13.92 -7.08 -3.88
N ALA A 185 14.79 -8.09 -4.08
CA ALA A 185 15.55 -8.29 -5.32
C ALA A 185 14.68 -8.92 -6.42
N LYS A 186 13.40 -8.56 -6.49
CA LYS A 186 12.43 -9.12 -7.43
C LYS A 186 11.61 -8.01 -8.07
N VAL A 187 11.33 -8.16 -9.36
CA VAL A 187 10.57 -7.21 -10.15
C VAL A 187 9.41 -7.92 -10.85
N LEU A 188 8.24 -7.29 -10.87
CA LEU A 188 7.12 -7.67 -11.71
C LEU A 188 7.16 -6.85 -13.00
N ILE A 189 7.06 -7.50 -14.15
CA ILE A 189 6.96 -6.85 -15.45
C ILE A 189 5.62 -7.23 -16.06
N GLU A 190 4.91 -6.23 -16.55
CA GLU A 190 3.60 -6.38 -17.19
C GLU A 190 3.62 -5.77 -18.59
N GLU A 191 2.82 -6.31 -19.51
CA GLU A 191 2.54 -5.60 -20.75
C GLU A 191 1.95 -4.22 -20.43
N LYS A 192 2.31 -3.21 -21.23
CA LYS A 192 1.74 -1.87 -21.09
C LYS A 192 0.26 -1.90 -21.47
N ALA A 193 -0.61 -1.46 -20.56
CA ALA A 193 -2.01 -1.23 -20.88
C ALA A 193 -2.14 -0.02 -21.82
N VAL A 194 -2.99 -0.14 -22.84
CA VAL A 194 -3.30 0.91 -23.82
C VAL A 194 -4.68 1.49 -23.51
#